data_a5a752f5d4183dbb281391cea3b60539
#
_entry.id   a5a752f5d4183dbb281391cea3b60539
#
_cell.length_a   1.000
_cell.length_b   1.000
_cell.length_c   1.000
_cell.angle_alpha   90.00
_cell.angle_beta   90.00
_cell.angle_gamma   90.00
#
_symmetry.space_group_name_H-M   'P 1'
#
loop_
_entity.id
_entity.type
_entity.pdbx_description
1 polymer ?
#
loop_
_entity_poly.entity_id
_entity_poly.type
_entity_poly.pdbx_seq_one_letter_code
_entity_poly.pdbx_strand_id
1 'polypeptide(L)'
;DATTLLYSMTVKTGRKTFLGFEFLEFAHRYMKYTVESIQKNWFEGGKGLLEANPNWEEFDGIPTSYPGTWQTIREGEASGRLLGGNYQSFFQLLNTDFGYDFSGSILFFETYRLAKRQIHKALMQFELHGVLEKINGMVVGYCLESDDPEILGNEQPLAETILEVVDDYDFPIMQIGEIGHRVENALQPIGAQVRMNAGALEFEILERIVD
;
A
#
# COMPACT_ATOMS: atom_id res chain seq x y z
N ASP A 1 -10.11 11.40 -1.59
CA ASP A 1 -8.88 10.78 -1.11
C ASP A 1 -7.70 11.72 -1.31
N ALA A 2 -6.82 11.81 -0.31
CA ALA A 2 -5.66 12.71 -0.36
C ALA A 2 -4.54 12.22 -1.28
N THR A 3 -4.55 10.96 -1.71
CA THR A 3 -3.51 10.34 -2.54
C THR A 3 -3.17 11.18 -3.77
N THR A 4 -4.16 11.63 -4.54
CA THR A 4 -3.94 12.44 -5.75
C THR A 4 -3.11 13.70 -5.44
N LEU A 5 -3.43 14.41 -4.36
CA LEU A 5 -2.71 15.62 -3.95
C LEU A 5 -1.29 15.30 -3.48
N LEU A 6 -1.16 14.35 -2.54
CA LEU A 6 0.13 13.96 -1.94
C LEU A 6 1.10 13.44 -3.00
N TYR A 7 0.62 12.56 -3.87
CA TYR A 7 1.37 12.01 -4.98
C TYR A 7 1.86 13.12 -5.94
N SER A 8 0.95 14.00 -6.37
CA SER A 8 1.30 15.13 -7.24
C SER A 8 2.31 16.09 -6.61
N MET A 9 2.19 16.35 -5.30
CA MET A 9 3.15 17.18 -4.57
C MET A 9 4.53 16.54 -4.56
N THR A 10 4.62 15.23 -4.28
CA THR A 10 5.91 14.52 -4.29
C THR A 10 6.55 14.56 -5.68
N VAL A 11 5.77 14.35 -6.75
CA VAL A 11 6.28 14.44 -8.14
C VAL A 11 6.83 15.84 -8.45
N LYS A 12 6.05 16.88 -8.15
CA LYS A 12 6.40 18.24 -8.56
C LYS A 12 7.50 18.89 -7.71
N THR A 13 7.63 18.49 -6.46
CA THR A 13 8.56 19.13 -5.53
C THR A 13 9.78 18.29 -5.17
N GLY A 14 9.73 16.97 -5.44
CA GLY A 14 10.74 16.01 -4.98
C GLY A 14 10.71 15.78 -3.45
N ARG A 15 9.77 16.38 -2.74
CA ARG A 15 9.62 16.20 -1.29
C ARG A 15 8.81 14.95 -0.97
N LYS A 16 9.11 14.31 0.14
CA LYS A 16 8.32 13.22 0.68
C LYS A 16 6.98 13.75 1.20
N THR A 17 5.91 13.02 0.95
CA THR A 17 4.59 13.25 1.54
C THR A 17 4.14 12.02 2.29
N PHE A 18 3.12 12.14 3.14
CA PHE A 18 2.71 11.05 4.02
C PHE A 18 1.24 10.72 3.80
N LEU A 19 0.97 9.47 3.47
CA LEU A 19 -0.37 8.91 3.40
C LEU A 19 -0.57 7.98 4.60
N GLY A 20 -1.77 7.93 5.20
CA GLY A 20 -2.00 6.96 6.26
C GLY A 20 -3.28 7.13 7.07
N PHE A 21 -3.79 8.32 7.31
CA PHE A 21 -4.94 8.48 8.20
C PHE A 21 -5.78 9.71 7.86
N GLU A 22 -7.02 9.69 8.31
CA GLU A 22 -7.94 10.83 8.28
C GLU A 22 -8.09 11.41 9.70
N PHE A 23 -7.92 12.73 9.87
CA PHE A 23 -8.07 13.38 11.18
C PHE A 23 -9.46 13.17 11.77
N LEU A 24 -10.48 13.03 10.94
CA LEU A 24 -11.84 12.80 11.40
C LEU A 24 -11.99 11.49 12.19
N GLU A 25 -11.22 10.46 11.84
CA GLU A 25 -11.28 9.17 12.54
C GLU A 25 -10.88 9.29 14.01
N PHE A 26 -9.95 10.19 14.37
CA PHE A 26 -9.59 10.45 15.78
C PHE A 26 -10.74 11.06 16.62
N ALA A 27 -11.75 11.63 15.98
CA ALA A 27 -12.93 12.12 16.70
C ALA A 27 -13.88 10.98 17.12
N HIS A 28 -13.77 9.83 16.49
CA HIS A 28 -14.69 8.71 16.66
C HIS A 28 -14.06 7.52 17.40
N ARG A 29 -12.73 7.37 17.36
CA ARG A 29 -12.05 6.23 17.98
C ARG A 29 -10.61 6.55 18.37
N TYR A 30 -10.10 5.83 19.36
CA TYR A 30 -8.69 5.89 19.72
C TYR A 30 -7.91 4.91 18.86
N MET A 31 -6.99 5.43 18.04
CA MET A 31 -6.17 4.68 17.11
C MET A 31 -4.72 4.62 17.62
N LYS A 32 -4.46 3.68 18.53
CA LYS A 32 -3.17 3.57 19.21
C LYS A 32 -2.02 3.34 18.21
N TYR A 33 -2.16 2.37 17.32
CA TYR A 33 -1.13 2.03 16.35
C TYR A 33 -0.84 3.20 15.39
N THR A 34 -1.88 3.87 14.89
CA THR A 34 -1.72 5.05 14.03
C THR A 34 -1.01 6.18 14.77
N VAL A 35 -1.33 6.45 16.04
CA VAL A 35 -0.64 7.45 16.85
C VAL A 35 0.83 7.12 17.04
N GLU A 36 1.16 5.86 17.34
CA GLU A 36 2.54 5.39 17.46
C GLU A 36 3.30 5.51 16.13
N SER A 37 2.66 5.21 15.01
CA SER A 37 3.22 5.40 13.68
C SER A 37 3.49 6.88 13.36
N ILE A 38 2.59 7.78 13.73
CA ILE A 38 2.79 9.24 13.60
C ILE A 38 4.00 9.67 14.46
N GLN A 39 4.06 9.25 15.72
CA GLN A 39 5.15 9.57 16.63
C GLN A 39 6.50 9.16 16.03
N LYS A 40 6.61 7.91 15.61
CA LYS A 40 7.82 7.35 15.01
C LYS A 40 8.23 8.07 13.73
N ASN A 41 7.27 8.31 12.82
CA ASN A 41 7.57 8.85 11.50
C ASN A 41 7.79 10.37 11.49
N TRP A 42 6.92 11.14 12.14
CA TRP A 42 7.01 12.60 12.09
C TRP A 42 7.92 13.21 13.14
N PHE A 43 7.98 12.61 14.34
CA PHE A 43 8.73 13.20 15.45
C PHE A 43 10.10 12.55 15.68
N GLU A 44 10.27 11.27 15.33
CA GLU A 44 11.52 10.54 15.52
C GLU A 44 12.31 10.32 14.22
N GLY A 45 11.75 10.72 13.08
CA GLY A 45 12.41 10.65 11.77
C GLY A 45 12.18 9.41 10.96
N GLY A 46 11.44 8.42 11.48
CA GLY A 46 10.80 7.32 10.76
C GLY A 46 11.70 6.24 10.17
N LYS A 47 13.04 6.31 10.35
CA LYS A 47 13.96 5.29 9.85
C LYS A 47 13.83 3.99 10.66
N GLY A 48 13.80 2.84 9.98
CA GLY A 48 13.82 1.51 10.56
C GLY A 48 12.64 0.64 10.14
N LEU A 49 12.49 -0.50 10.81
CA LEU A 49 11.43 -1.47 10.52
C LEU A 49 10.05 -0.92 10.85
N LEU A 50 9.12 -1.17 9.96
CA LEU A 50 7.69 -1.07 10.26
C LEU A 50 7.29 -2.29 11.10
N GLU A 51 6.44 -2.09 12.09
CA GLU A 51 5.92 -3.15 12.93
C GLU A 51 4.45 -3.41 12.60
N ALA A 52 4.05 -4.67 12.56
CA ALA A 52 2.66 -5.05 12.36
C ALA A 52 1.80 -4.64 13.57
N ASN A 53 0.54 -4.31 13.34
CA ASN A 53 -0.42 -4.06 14.42
C ASN A 53 -0.91 -5.40 15.00
N PRO A 54 -0.55 -5.76 16.23
CA PRO A 54 -0.98 -7.02 16.83
C PRO A 54 -2.49 -7.07 17.13
N ASN A 55 -3.15 -5.92 17.06
CA ASN A 55 -4.60 -5.78 17.30
C ASN A 55 -5.31 -5.27 16.04
N TRP A 56 -4.86 -5.72 14.87
CA TRP A 56 -5.46 -5.31 13.61
C TRP A 56 -6.95 -5.65 13.58
N GLU A 57 -7.77 -4.69 13.19
CA GLU A 57 -9.21 -4.87 12.98
C GLU A 57 -9.72 -3.92 11.90
N GLU A 58 -10.77 -4.32 11.22
CA GLU A 58 -11.56 -3.48 10.33
C GLU A 58 -12.61 -2.73 11.18
N PHE A 59 -12.76 -1.41 10.96
CA PHE A 59 -13.48 -0.54 11.89
C PHE A 59 -15.00 -0.63 11.83
N ASP A 60 -15.57 -0.95 10.70
CA ASP A 60 -17.03 -0.89 10.49
C ASP A 60 -17.69 -2.27 10.56
N GLY A 61 -16.91 -3.33 10.90
CA GLY A 61 -17.40 -4.70 10.96
C GLY A 61 -17.76 -5.25 9.58
N ILE A 62 -17.15 -4.75 8.53
CA ILE A 62 -17.33 -5.28 7.18
C ILE A 62 -16.72 -6.69 7.13
N PRO A 63 -17.45 -7.69 6.64
CA PRO A 63 -16.92 -9.05 6.53
C PRO A 63 -15.61 -9.07 5.74
N THR A 64 -14.61 -9.74 6.28
CA THR A 64 -13.32 -9.89 5.61
C THR A 64 -12.71 -11.26 5.90
N SER A 65 -12.07 -11.84 4.91
CA SER A 65 -11.24 -13.04 5.06
C SER A 65 -9.77 -12.71 5.35
N TYR A 66 -9.40 -11.42 5.37
CA TYR A 66 -8.05 -11.00 5.74
C TYR A 66 -7.74 -11.38 7.21
N PRO A 67 -6.65 -12.11 7.48
CA PRO A 67 -6.40 -12.68 8.81
C PRO A 67 -5.88 -11.67 9.84
N GLY A 68 -5.74 -10.39 9.48
CA GLY A 68 -5.18 -9.35 10.36
C GLY A 68 -3.66 -9.43 10.55
N THR A 69 -2.96 -10.21 9.74
CA THR A 69 -1.50 -10.35 9.80
C THR A 69 -0.89 -10.19 8.41
N TRP A 70 0.33 -9.70 8.33
CA TRP A 70 1.05 -9.58 7.07
C TRP A 70 1.17 -10.94 6.38
N GLN A 71 1.15 -10.92 5.05
CA GLN A 71 1.19 -12.14 4.25
C GLN A 71 2.24 -12.05 3.15
N THR A 72 2.92 -13.17 2.93
CA THR A 72 3.74 -13.38 1.75
C THR A 72 2.85 -13.80 0.59
N ILE A 73 2.89 -13.06 -0.53
CA ILE A 73 2.23 -13.46 -1.78
C ILE A 73 3.28 -14.08 -2.72
N ARG A 74 4.44 -13.45 -2.86
CA ARG A 74 5.61 -13.98 -3.55
C ARG A 74 6.87 -13.63 -2.76
N GLU A 75 7.67 -14.62 -2.43
CA GLU A 75 8.93 -14.45 -1.70
C GLU A 75 9.95 -13.60 -2.48
N GLY A 76 10.91 -13.05 -1.77
CA GLY A 76 12.02 -12.29 -2.31
C GLY A 76 12.28 -10.99 -1.57
N GLU A 77 13.37 -10.33 -1.95
CA GLU A 77 13.79 -9.06 -1.39
C GLU A 77 13.89 -7.99 -2.48
N ALA A 78 13.50 -6.77 -2.14
CA ALA A 78 13.64 -5.63 -3.03
C ALA A 78 13.84 -4.34 -2.24
N SER A 79 14.47 -3.37 -2.91
CA SER A 79 14.59 -2.01 -2.39
C SER A 79 14.26 -1.02 -3.48
N GLY A 80 13.77 0.15 -3.09
CA GLY A 80 13.43 1.19 -4.03
C GLY A 80 12.68 2.33 -3.37
N ARG A 81 12.30 3.29 -4.18
CA ARG A 81 11.45 4.39 -3.73
C ARG A 81 10.02 3.89 -3.55
N LEU A 82 9.41 4.18 -2.40
CA LEU A 82 8.01 3.84 -2.14
C LEU A 82 7.08 4.76 -2.92
N LEU A 83 6.34 4.22 -3.87
CA LEU A 83 5.43 4.97 -4.75
C LEU A 83 4.07 4.28 -4.81
N GLY A 84 2.99 5.06 -4.76
CA GLY A 84 1.64 4.52 -4.83
C GLY A 84 0.64 5.24 -3.94
N GLY A 85 -0.34 4.50 -3.43
CA GLY A 85 -1.43 4.98 -2.59
C GLY A 85 -2.74 4.29 -2.89
N ASN A 86 -3.86 4.99 -2.70
CA ASN A 86 -5.15 4.50 -3.16
C ASN A 86 -5.16 4.38 -4.69
N TYR A 87 -5.39 3.15 -5.19
CA TYR A 87 -5.37 2.88 -6.62
C TYR A 87 -6.26 3.81 -7.43
N GLN A 88 -7.53 3.96 -7.01
CA GLN A 88 -8.51 4.74 -7.77
C GLN A 88 -8.10 6.21 -7.90
N SER A 89 -7.31 6.72 -6.95
CA SER A 89 -6.86 8.10 -6.90
C SER A 89 -5.58 8.34 -7.70
N PHE A 90 -4.53 7.52 -7.52
CA PHE A 90 -3.27 7.80 -8.20
C PHE A 90 -3.21 7.26 -9.63
N PHE A 91 -3.99 6.23 -9.95
CA PHE A 91 -4.05 5.67 -11.30
C PHE A 91 -4.34 6.73 -12.37
N GLN A 92 -5.19 7.70 -12.06
CA GLN A 92 -5.54 8.79 -12.97
C GLN A 92 -4.37 9.71 -13.32
N LEU A 93 -3.27 9.65 -12.58
CA LEU A 93 -2.08 10.46 -12.81
C LEU A 93 -1.03 9.75 -13.67
N LEU A 94 -1.19 8.46 -13.94
CA LEU A 94 -0.26 7.70 -14.78
C LEU A 94 -0.16 8.33 -16.19
N ASN A 95 1.06 8.42 -16.70
CA ASN A 95 1.37 9.01 -18.01
C ASN A 95 0.92 10.48 -18.17
N THR A 96 0.80 11.21 -17.06
CA THR A 96 0.60 12.65 -17.04
C THR A 96 1.84 13.34 -16.48
N ASP A 97 1.87 14.68 -16.54
CA ASP A 97 2.94 15.49 -15.90
C ASP A 97 2.99 15.37 -14.37
N PHE A 98 2.02 14.70 -13.77
CA PHE A 98 1.92 14.40 -12.35
C PHE A 98 2.22 12.93 -12.04
N GLY A 99 2.48 12.12 -13.06
CA GLY A 99 2.85 10.70 -12.91
C GLY A 99 4.31 10.52 -12.52
N TYR A 100 4.61 9.45 -11.79
CA TYR A 100 5.96 9.02 -11.50
C TYR A 100 6.55 8.16 -12.62
N ASP A 101 7.87 8.22 -12.74
CA ASP A 101 8.61 7.09 -13.28
C ASP A 101 8.78 6.03 -12.17
N PHE A 102 8.17 4.87 -12.38
CA PHE A 102 8.21 3.74 -11.45
C PHE A 102 9.50 2.93 -11.51
N SER A 103 10.47 3.32 -12.34
CA SER A 103 11.72 2.57 -12.52
C SER A 103 12.44 2.34 -11.19
N GLY A 104 12.63 1.08 -10.81
CA GLY A 104 13.30 0.67 -9.59
C GLY A 104 12.55 0.97 -8.30
N SER A 105 11.23 1.20 -8.36
CA SER A 105 10.42 1.53 -7.17
C SER A 105 9.82 0.30 -6.51
N ILE A 106 9.36 0.47 -5.28
CA ILE A 106 8.40 -0.40 -4.60
C ILE A 106 7.02 0.23 -4.79
N LEU A 107 6.17 -0.44 -5.58
CA LEU A 107 4.77 -0.02 -5.73
C LEU A 107 3.99 -0.44 -4.51
N PHE A 108 3.27 0.48 -3.87
CA PHE A 108 2.22 0.11 -2.91
C PHE A 108 0.86 0.56 -3.41
N PHE A 109 -0.16 -0.24 -3.16
CA PHE A 109 -1.53 0.17 -3.44
C PHE A 109 -2.50 -0.46 -2.44
N GLU A 110 -3.58 0.23 -2.20
CA GLU A 110 -4.79 -0.26 -1.56
C GLU A 110 -6.01 0.14 -2.39
N THR A 111 -7.17 -0.42 -2.10
CA THR A 111 -8.40 -0.09 -2.83
C THR A 111 -9.57 0.14 -1.88
N TYR A 112 -10.45 1.05 -2.28
CA TYR A 112 -11.68 1.33 -1.55
C TYR A 112 -12.87 0.72 -2.29
N ARG A 113 -13.48 -0.33 -1.70
CA ARG A 113 -14.70 -0.97 -2.19
C ARG A 113 -14.60 -1.51 -3.62
N LEU A 114 -13.51 -2.18 -3.94
CA LEU A 114 -13.36 -2.91 -5.20
C LEU A 114 -13.41 -4.42 -4.96
N ALA A 115 -14.29 -5.11 -5.68
CA ALA A 115 -14.23 -6.57 -5.74
C ALA A 115 -12.93 -7.05 -6.43
N LYS A 116 -12.47 -8.25 -6.14
CA LYS A 116 -11.21 -8.82 -6.69
C LYS A 116 -11.15 -8.77 -8.21
N ARG A 117 -12.26 -9.03 -8.91
CA ARG A 117 -12.33 -8.86 -10.37
C ARG A 117 -11.99 -7.45 -10.85
N GLN A 118 -12.25 -6.43 -10.02
CA GLN A 118 -11.90 -5.04 -10.34
C GLN A 118 -10.44 -4.77 -10.00
N ILE A 119 -9.89 -5.42 -8.96
CA ILE A 119 -8.46 -5.40 -8.65
C ILE A 119 -7.66 -6.08 -9.76
N HIS A 120 -8.13 -7.21 -10.28
CA HIS A 120 -7.54 -7.84 -11.47
C HIS A 120 -7.44 -6.85 -12.64
N LYS A 121 -8.53 -6.13 -12.94
CA LYS A 121 -8.51 -5.09 -13.99
C LYS A 121 -7.57 -3.94 -13.67
N ALA A 122 -7.43 -3.57 -12.39
CA ALA A 122 -6.51 -2.54 -11.94
C ALA A 122 -5.06 -2.94 -12.19
N LEU A 123 -4.70 -4.17 -11.90
CA LEU A 123 -3.37 -4.73 -12.16
C LEU A 123 -3.08 -4.80 -13.68
N MET A 124 -4.05 -5.24 -14.48
CA MET A 124 -3.94 -5.18 -15.94
C MET A 124 -3.72 -3.75 -16.48
N GLN A 125 -4.29 -2.74 -15.82
CA GLN A 125 -4.01 -1.34 -16.20
C GLN A 125 -2.56 -0.96 -15.83
N PHE A 126 -2.01 -1.40 -14.69
CA PHE A 126 -0.60 -1.17 -14.38
C PHE A 126 0.32 -1.81 -15.42
N GLU A 127 0.00 -3.01 -15.89
CA GLU A 127 0.71 -3.68 -16.96
C GLU A 127 0.66 -2.85 -18.26
N LEU A 128 -0.53 -2.48 -18.73
CA LEU A 128 -0.72 -1.71 -19.96
C LEU A 128 -0.01 -0.34 -19.93
N HIS A 129 0.15 0.24 -18.75
CA HIS A 129 0.90 1.48 -18.56
C HIS A 129 2.42 1.26 -18.34
N GLY A 130 2.89 0.02 -18.42
CA GLY A 130 4.31 -0.33 -18.24
C GLY A 130 4.82 -0.10 -16.82
N VAL A 131 3.95 -0.15 -15.81
CA VAL A 131 4.34 0.00 -14.41
C VAL A 131 4.98 -1.27 -13.90
N LEU A 132 4.38 -2.45 -14.20
CA LEU A 132 4.84 -3.74 -13.69
C LEU A 132 6.25 -4.11 -14.18
N GLU A 133 6.62 -3.71 -15.39
CA GLU A 133 7.96 -3.91 -15.95
C GLU A 133 9.05 -3.10 -15.23
N LYS A 134 8.67 -2.04 -14.51
CA LYS A 134 9.60 -1.06 -13.94
C LYS A 134 9.82 -1.24 -12.44
N ILE A 135 8.88 -1.83 -11.73
CA ILE A 135 8.94 -1.95 -10.27
C ILE A 135 9.90 -3.06 -9.83
N ASN A 136 10.52 -2.87 -8.67
CA ASN A 136 11.36 -3.87 -8.02
C ASN A 136 10.57 -4.75 -7.05
N GLY A 137 9.39 -4.31 -6.60
CA GLY A 137 8.57 -5.04 -5.64
C GLY A 137 7.19 -4.41 -5.49
N MET A 138 6.28 -5.15 -4.87
CA MET A 138 4.90 -4.71 -4.67
C MET A 138 4.46 -4.94 -3.22
N VAL A 139 3.87 -3.92 -2.62
CA VAL A 139 3.17 -4.00 -1.34
C VAL A 139 1.68 -3.79 -1.58
N VAL A 140 0.88 -4.76 -1.20
CA VAL A 140 -0.57 -4.71 -1.28
C VAL A 140 -1.12 -4.34 0.09
N GLY A 141 -1.88 -3.27 0.17
CA GLY A 141 -2.56 -2.88 1.39
C GLY A 141 -3.83 -3.69 1.64
N TYR A 142 -4.59 -3.28 2.66
CA TYR A 142 -5.93 -3.80 2.88
C TYR A 142 -6.87 -3.26 1.79
N CYS A 143 -7.35 -4.16 0.96
CA CYS A 143 -8.29 -3.86 -0.12
C CYS A 143 -9.72 -4.02 0.40
N LEU A 144 -10.27 -2.94 0.94
CA LEU A 144 -11.59 -2.93 1.58
C LEU A 144 -12.67 -3.56 0.68
N GLU A 145 -13.47 -4.46 1.26
CA GLU A 145 -14.52 -5.26 0.61
C GLU A 145 -14.04 -6.29 -0.42
N SER A 146 -12.76 -6.33 -0.78
CA SER A 146 -12.27 -7.34 -1.72
C SER A 146 -12.29 -8.75 -1.12
N ASP A 147 -12.20 -8.84 0.20
CA ASP A 147 -12.20 -10.10 0.94
C ASP A 147 -13.57 -10.45 1.55
N ASP A 148 -14.61 -9.68 1.24
CA ASP A 148 -15.98 -10.03 1.59
C ASP A 148 -16.46 -11.18 0.68
N PRO A 149 -16.70 -12.39 1.24
CA PRO A 149 -17.11 -13.55 0.45
C PRO A 149 -18.53 -13.45 -0.13
N GLU A 150 -19.35 -12.51 0.35
CA GLU A 150 -20.70 -12.28 -0.15
C GLU A 150 -20.73 -11.43 -1.41
N ILE A 151 -19.63 -10.75 -1.74
CA ILE A 151 -19.53 -9.92 -2.94
C ILE A 151 -19.18 -10.77 -4.16
N LEU A 152 -20.02 -10.70 -5.19
CA LEU A 152 -19.79 -11.39 -6.46
C LEU A 152 -18.46 -10.94 -7.10
N GLY A 153 -17.60 -11.90 -7.37
CA GLY A 153 -16.25 -11.67 -7.93
C GLY A 153 -15.15 -11.68 -6.88
N ASN A 154 -15.46 -12.14 -5.65
CA ASN A 154 -14.52 -12.33 -4.56
C ASN A 154 -14.30 -13.84 -4.23
N GLU A 155 -14.62 -14.73 -5.17
CA GLU A 155 -14.63 -16.17 -4.94
C GLU A 155 -13.23 -16.76 -4.74
N GLN A 156 -12.19 -16.17 -5.36
CA GLN A 156 -10.82 -16.63 -5.19
C GLN A 156 -10.03 -15.74 -4.21
N PRO A 157 -8.95 -16.23 -3.58
CA PRO A 157 -8.07 -15.43 -2.73
C PRO A 157 -7.45 -14.24 -3.47
N LEU A 158 -7.25 -13.11 -2.76
CA LEU A 158 -6.62 -11.92 -3.35
C LEU A 158 -5.23 -12.22 -3.91
N ALA A 159 -4.45 -13.05 -3.22
CA ALA A 159 -3.13 -13.47 -3.67
C ALA A 159 -3.17 -14.15 -5.04
N GLU A 160 -4.12 -15.05 -5.27
CA GLU A 160 -4.29 -15.72 -6.57
C GLU A 160 -4.68 -14.72 -7.66
N THR A 161 -5.60 -13.80 -7.36
CA THR A 161 -6.01 -12.73 -8.29
C THR A 161 -4.81 -11.86 -8.72
N ILE A 162 -3.89 -11.57 -7.79
CA ILE A 162 -2.68 -10.81 -8.09
C ILE A 162 -1.73 -11.63 -8.95
N LEU A 163 -1.44 -12.87 -8.55
CA LEU A 163 -0.49 -13.75 -9.21
C LEU A 163 -0.90 -14.06 -10.66
N GLU A 164 -2.19 -14.16 -10.97
CA GLU A 164 -2.69 -14.33 -12.35
C GLU A 164 -2.22 -13.22 -13.31
N VAL A 165 -2.11 -11.98 -12.83
CA VAL A 165 -1.70 -10.85 -13.68
C VAL A 165 -0.19 -10.69 -13.72
N VAL A 166 0.50 -11.04 -12.64
CA VAL A 166 1.94 -10.78 -12.49
C VAL A 166 2.79 -12.05 -12.65
N ASP A 167 2.26 -13.09 -13.31
CA ASP A 167 2.92 -14.39 -13.48
C ASP A 167 4.24 -14.27 -14.28
N ASP A 168 4.28 -13.37 -15.25
CA ASP A 168 5.46 -13.11 -16.09
C ASP A 168 6.56 -12.26 -15.40
N TYR A 169 6.35 -11.84 -14.14
CA TYR A 169 7.26 -10.98 -13.38
C TYR A 169 7.80 -11.70 -12.15
N ASP A 170 9.06 -11.40 -11.77
CA ASP A 170 9.75 -12.06 -10.64
C ASP A 170 9.84 -11.21 -9.37
N PHE A 171 9.30 -9.99 -9.35
CA PHE A 171 9.42 -9.12 -8.17
C PHE A 171 8.67 -9.69 -6.95
N PRO A 172 9.20 -9.48 -5.72
CA PRO A 172 8.55 -9.91 -4.48
C PRO A 172 7.25 -9.16 -4.22
N ILE A 173 6.29 -9.84 -3.56
CA ILE A 173 4.99 -9.28 -3.24
C ILE A 173 4.63 -9.66 -1.81
N MET A 174 4.24 -8.68 -0.98
CA MET A 174 3.69 -8.90 0.34
C MET A 174 2.43 -8.08 0.57
N GLN A 175 1.58 -8.54 1.48
CA GLN A 175 0.41 -7.79 1.93
C GLN A 175 0.64 -7.23 3.33
N ILE A 176 0.33 -5.94 3.52
CA ILE A 176 0.41 -5.20 4.78
C ILE A 176 -0.97 -4.64 5.11
N GLY A 177 -1.63 -5.15 6.15
CA GLY A 177 -3.01 -4.78 6.49
C GLY A 177 -3.18 -3.37 7.06
N GLU A 178 -2.10 -2.74 7.52
CA GLU A 178 -2.07 -1.39 8.06
C GLU A 178 -1.89 -0.31 6.99
N ILE A 179 -2.20 -0.64 5.75
CA ILE A 179 -2.25 0.29 4.61
C ILE A 179 -3.63 0.16 3.99
N GLY A 180 -4.53 1.11 4.22
CA GLY A 180 -5.86 1.04 3.62
C GLY A 180 -6.93 1.85 4.33
N HIS A 181 -8.15 1.73 3.85
CA HIS A 181 -9.31 2.36 4.44
C HIS A 181 -9.92 1.49 5.55
N ARG A 182 -10.49 2.14 6.58
CA ARG A 182 -11.21 1.50 7.69
C ARG A 182 -10.36 0.59 8.57
N VAL A 183 -9.08 0.88 8.66
CA VAL A 183 -8.11 0.20 9.53
C VAL A 183 -7.20 1.22 10.20
N GLU A 184 -6.53 0.84 11.29
CA GLU A 184 -5.43 1.66 11.81
C GLU A 184 -4.27 1.63 10.81
N ASN A 185 -3.80 2.80 10.41
CA ASN A 185 -2.79 2.93 9.36
C ASN A 185 -1.38 3.14 9.91
N ALA A 186 -0.44 2.43 9.29
CA ALA A 186 0.95 2.85 9.28
C ALA A 186 1.09 4.08 8.36
N LEU A 187 1.93 5.02 8.75
CA LEU A 187 2.19 6.21 7.94
C LEU A 187 3.15 5.86 6.78
N GLN A 188 2.67 5.95 5.53
CA GLN A 188 3.46 5.64 4.34
C GLN A 188 4.16 6.89 3.82
N PRO A 189 5.51 6.95 3.86
CA PRO A 189 6.27 8.06 3.31
C PRO A 189 6.44 7.92 1.80
N ILE A 190 5.52 8.51 1.01
CA ILE A 190 5.60 8.49 -0.46
C ILE A 190 6.90 9.19 -0.90
N GLY A 191 7.70 8.51 -1.71
CA GLY A 191 8.97 9.00 -2.23
C GLY A 191 10.20 8.62 -1.39
N ALA A 192 10.04 8.00 -0.22
CA ALA A 192 11.15 7.54 0.60
C ALA A 192 11.76 6.24 0.06
N GLN A 193 13.06 6.02 0.37
CA GLN A 193 13.74 4.76 0.10
C GLN A 193 13.33 3.71 1.14
N VAL A 194 12.89 2.56 0.65
CA VAL A 194 12.45 1.44 1.49
C VAL A 194 13.09 0.13 1.03
N ARG A 195 13.10 -0.86 1.93
CA ARG A 195 13.41 -2.26 1.64
C ARG A 195 12.25 -3.14 2.09
N MET A 196 11.95 -4.16 1.32
CA MET A 196 11.03 -5.22 1.69
C MET A 196 11.71 -6.58 1.60
N ASN A 197 11.38 -7.48 2.52
CA ASN A 197 11.64 -8.91 2.42
C ASN A 197 10.30 -9.63 2.62
N ALA A 198 9.71 -10.06 1.52
CA ALA A 198 8.39 -10.68 1.53
C ALA A 198 8.38 -12.04 2.22
N GLY A 199 9.49 -12.81 2.15
CA GLY A 199 9.61 -14.10 2.83
C GLY A 199 9.73 -13.98 4.36
N ALA A 200 10.45 -12.95 4.83
CA ALA A 200 10.60 -12.66 6.27
C ALA A 200 9.49 -11.77 6.84
N LEU A 201 8.60 -11.23 5.99
CA LEU A 201 7.59 -10.23 6.35
C LEU A 201 8.21 -8.99 7.01
N GLU A 202 9.29 -8.48 6.42
CA GLU A 202 9.97 -7.26 6.85
C GLU A 202 9.74 -6.13 5.86
N PHE A 203 9.43 -4.95 6.39
CA PHE A 203 9.37 -3.70 5.63
C PHE A 203 10.12 -2.61 6.39
N GLU A 204 11.11 -1.99 5.75
CA GLU A 204 12.03 -1.05 6.39
C GLU A 204 12.11 0.27 5.62
N ILE A 205 12.03 1.38 6.34
CA ILE A 205 12.35 2.71 5.84
C ILE A 205 13.85 2.93 6.01
N LEU A 206 14.57 3.11 4.91
CA LEU A 206 16.05 3.12 4.89
C LEU A 206 16.67 4.48 5.22
N GLU A 207 15.90 5.53 5.16
CA GLU A 207 16.38 6.91 5.35
C GLU A 207 15.54 7.68 6.37
N ARG A 208 16.09 8.76 6.88
CA ARG A 208 15.32 9.72 7.66
C ARG A 208 14.33 10.44 6.74
N ILE A 209 13.06 10.49 7.13
CA ILE A 209 11.96 10.99 6.27
C ILE A 209 11.50 12.39 6.62
N VAL A 210 11.90 12.90 7.78
CA VAL A 210 11.73 14.30 8.23
C VAL A 210 13.05 14.80 8.80
N ASP A 211 13.30 16.13 8.70
CA ASP A 211 14.47 16.80 9.25
C ASP A 211 14.31 17.12 10.74
#